data_b75bf342c6560ee1f21570d766465337
#
_entry.id   b75bf342c6560ee1f21570d766465337
#
_cell.length_a   1.000
_cell.length_b   1.000
_cell.length_c   1.000
_cell.angle_alpha   90.00
_cell.angle_beta   90.00
_cell.angle_gamma   90.00
#
_symmetry.space_group_name_H-M   'P 1'
#
loop_
_entity.id
_entity.type
_entity.pdbx_description
1 polymer ?
#
loop_
_entity_poly.entity_id
_entity_poly.type
_entity_poly.pdbx_seq_one_letter_code
_entity_poly.pdbx_strand_id
1 'polypeptide(L)'
;NPFPGILGYEDSVIPDTERALLSQHNILFLGLRGQAKTRMARQMIDLLDEYIPIVAGSEINDDPFHPVSRYAIDLIEEKGNDTPIAWLHRSQRYGEKLATPDVSVADLIGDIDPIKAANLKLSFADERVLHYGIIPRSNRSIFVINELPDLQARIQVSLFNILEEGDLQIRGFKLRLPLDVLFVFTANPEDYTNRGSIVTPLKDRIESQILTHYPKSLETALEITEQEAAINDKKKKKVKASDLIKRLIEQVSFEARA
;
A
#
# COMPACT_ATOMS: atom_id res chain seq x y z
N ASN A 1 7.59 -17.77 -9.99
CA ASN A 1 6.56 -17.23 -9.09
C ASN A 1 7.05 -15.89 -8.54
N PRO A 2 6.38 -14.79 -8.86
CA PRO A 2 6.73 -13.45 -8.35
C PRO A 2 6.46 -13.30 -6.84
N PHE A 3 5.69 -14.20 -6.26
CA PHE A 3 5.32 -14.21 -4.85
C PHE A 3 5.86 -15.46 -4.15
N PRO A 4 7.16 -15.50 -3.79
CA PRO A 4 7.78 -16.67 -3.18
C PRO A 4 7.13 -17.02 -1.83
N GLY A 5 6.83 -18.32 -1.64
CA GLY A 5 6.21 -18.83 -0.42
C GLY A 5 4.70 -18.51 -0.28
N ILE A 6 4.05 -18.02 -1.33
CA ILE A 6 2.60 -17.98 -1.46
C ILE A 6 2.18 -19.25 -2.19
N LEU A 7 1.38 -20.08 -1.54
CA LEU A 7 0.92 -21.38 -2.05
C LEU A 7 -0.60 -21.40 -2.20
N GLY A 8 -1.08 -22.11 -3.23
CA GLY A 8 -2.50 -22.30 -3.51
C GLY A 8 -3.19 -21.15 -4.23
N TYR A 9 -2.41 -20.19 -4.76
CA TYR A 9 -2.88 -19.03 -5.50
C TYR A 9 -2.38 -19.01 -6.96
N GLU A 10 -1.69 -20.05 -7.39
CA GLU A 10 -1.00 -20.15 -8.68
C GLU A 10 -1.94 -19.97 -9.87
N ASP A 11 -3.16 -20.49 -9.76
CA ASP A 11 -4.18 -20.45 -10.82
C ASP A 11 -5.29 -19.43 -10.59
N SER A 12 -5.14 -18.55 -9.58
CA SER A 12 -6.20 -17.63 -9.17
C SER A 12 -5.66 -16.24 -8.84
N VAL A 13 -5.33 -15.99 -7.59
CA VAL A 13 -4.96 -14.67 -7.06
C VAL A 13 -3.65 -14.13 -7.67
N ILE A 14 -2.66 -15.00 -7.93
CA ILE A 14 -1.38 -14.56 -8.50
C ILE A 14 -1.55 -14.06 -9.94
N PRO A 15 -2.17 -14.82 -10.87
CA PRO A 15 -2.41 -14.31 -12.22
C PRO A 15 -3.27 -13.05 -12.28
N ASP A 16 -4.27 -12.92 -11.38
CA ASP A 16 -5.08 -11.71 -11.31
C ASP A 16 -4.27 -10.50 -10.83
N THR A 17 -3.37 -10.73 -9.87
CA THR A 17 -2.45 -9.70 -9.36
C THR A 17 -1.44 -9.28 -10.44
N GLU A 18 -0.87 -10.23 -11.18
CA GLU A 18 0.04 -9.94 -12.28
C GLU A 18 -0.64 -9.10 -13.37
N ARG A 19 -1.87 -9.46 -13.75
CA ARG A 19 -2.65 -8.67 -14.72
C ARG A 19 -2.93 -7.26 -14.23
N ALA A 20 -3.30 -7.10 -12.97
CA ALA A 20 -3.54 -5.79 -12.35
C ALA A 20 -2.27 -4.93 -12.39
N LEU A 21 -1.12 -5.49 -12.01
CA LEU A 21 0.17 -4.79 -12.04
C LEU A 21 0.58 -4.37 -13.45
N LEU A 22 0.47 -5.28 -14.42
CA LEU A 22 0.79 -4.98 -15.83
C LEU A 22 -0.13 -3.91 -16.42
N SER A 23 -1.36 -3.82 -15.93
CA SER A 23 -2.33 -2.79 -16.34
C SER A 23 -2.20 -1.49 -15.54
N GLN A 24 -1.27 -1.42 -14.58
CA GLN A 24 -1.10 -0.29 -13.67
C GLN A 24 -2.37 0.06 -12.87
N HIS A 25 -3.18 -0.96 -12.54
CA HIS A 25 -4.41 -0.80 -11.79
C HIS A 25 -4.14 -0.73 -10.29
N ASN A 26 -4.89 0.12 -9.60
CA ASN A 26 -5.03 0.02 -8.15
C ASN A 26 -5.71 -1.29 -7.79
N ILE A 27 -5.31 -1.89 -6.67
CA ILE A 27 -5.70 -3.24 -6.30
C ILE A 27 -6.48 -3.24 -4.98
N LEU A 28 -7.59 -3.96 -4.93
CA LEU A 28 -8.30 -4.27 -3.70
C LEU A 28 -8.30 -5.79 -3.48
N PHE A 29 -7.55 -6.26 -2.50
CA PHE A 29 -7.65 -7.65 -2.04
C PHE A 29 -8.84 -7.82 -1.09
N LEU A 30 -9.79 -8.63 -1.51
CA LEU A 30 -10.99 -8.96 -0.76
C LEU A 30 -10.90 -10.41 -0.24
N GLY A 31 -11.07 -10.60 1.05
CA GLY A 31 -11.10 -11.94 1.62
C GLY A 31 -10.89 -11.95 3.13
N LEU A 32 -11.07 -13.11 3.72
CA LEU A 32 -11.03 -13.32 5.15
C LEU A 32 -9.61 -13.14 5.74
N ARG A 33 -9.53 -13.15 7.05
CA ARG A 33 -8.24 -13.07 7.76
C ARG A 33 -7.38 -14.30 7.48
N GLY A 34 -6.07 -14.13 7.52
CA GLY A 34 -5.13 -15.23 7.30
C GLY A 34 -4.94 -15.64 5.83
N GLN A 35 -5.50 -14.92 4.87
CA GLN A 35 -5.40 -15.22 3.44
C GLN A 35 -4.24 -14.49 2.73
N ALA A 36 -3.15 -14.22 3.42
CA ALA A 36 -1.89 -13.68 2.94
C ALA A 36 -1.96 -12.32 2.20
N LYS A 37 -3.08 -11.57 2.24
CA LYS A 37 -3.27 -10.29 1.52
C LYS A 37 -2.11 -9.31 1.75
N THR A 38 -1.81 -9.00 3.00
CA THR A 38 -0.72 -8.07 3.36
C THR A 38 0.67 -8.62 3.00
N ARG A 39 0.87 -9.96 3.06
CA ARG A 39 2.12 -10.59 2.65
C ARG A 39 2.36 -10.41 1.15
N MET A 40 1.34 -10.63 0.33
CA MET A 40 1.42 -10.37 -1.11
C MET A 40 1.71 -8.90 -1.41
N ALA A 41 1.00 -7.98 -0.77
CA ALA A 41 1.24 -6.54 -0.93
C ALA A 41 2.69 -6.15 -0.62
N ARG A 42 3.28 -6.71 0.45
CA ARG A 42 4.69 -6.46 0.81
C ARG A 42 5.68 -7.05 -0.18
N GLN A 43 5.38 -8.21 -0.76
CA GLN A 43 6.26 -8.85 -1.75
C GLN A 43 6.26 -8.11 -3.10
N MET A 44 5.26 -7.28 -3.40
CA MET A 44 5.25 -6.47 -4.62
C MET A 44 6.45 -5.53 -4.73
N ILE A 45 7.09 -5.18 -3.61
CA ILE A 45 8.30 -4.34 -3.61
C ILE A 45 9.45 -4.98 -4.40
N ASP A 46 9.50 -6.31 -4.43
CA ASP A 46 10.54 -7.06 -5.14
C ASP A 46 10.39 -7.00 -6.67
N LEU A 47 9.23 -6.54 -7.13
CA LEU A 47 8.95 -6.31 -8.56
C LEU A 47 9.38 -4.91 -9.04
N LEU A 48 9.73 -4.02 -8.12
CA LEU A 48 10.21 -2.68 -8.45
C LEU A 48 11.70 -2.70 -8.81
N ASP A 49 12.13 -1.72 -9.62
CA ASP A 49 13.55 -1.44 -9.85
C ASP A 49 14.30 -1.24 -8.53
N GLU A 50 15.48 -1.83 -8.44
CA GLU A 50 16.28 -1.79 -7.19
C GLU A 50 16.58 -0.36 -6.74
N TYR A 51 16.91 0.54 -7.68
CA TYR A 51 17.17 1.95 -7.44
C TYR A 51 16.48 2.81 -8.47
N ILE A 52 15.95 3.95 -8.04
CA ILE A 52 15.46 5.01 -8.93
C ILE A 52 16.11 6.36 -8.58
N PRO A 53 16.36 7.24 -9.56
CA PRO A 53 16.83 8.58 -9.29
C PRO A 53 15.70 9.46 -8.76
N ILE A 54 16.01 10.28 -7.76
CA ILE A 54 15.15 11.33 -7.22
C ILE A 54 15.91 12.63 -7.11
N VAL A 55 15.21 13.76 -7.13
CA VAL A 55 15.81 15.06 -6.81
C VAL A 55 16.25 15.06 -5.35
N ALA A 56 17.51 15.32 -5.07
CA ALA A 56 18.05 15.29 -3.72
C ALA A 56 17.33 16.29 -2.81
N GLY A 57 16.86 15.82 -1.65
CA GLY A 57 16.11 16.62 -0.69
C GLY A 57 14.61 16.75 -0.97
N SER A 58 14.10 16.18 -2.05
CA SER A 58 12.65 16.10 -2.29
C SER A 58 11.94 15.29 -1.20
N GLU A 59 10.87 15.85 -0.64
CA GLU A 59 10.03 15.16 0.35
C GLU A 59 9.07 14.15 -0.29
N ILE A 60 8.85 14.23 -1.62
CA ILE A 60 7.89 13.40 -2.36
C ILE A 60 8.55 12.60 -3.49
N ASN A 61 9.84 12.29 -3.37
CA ASN A 61 10.57 11.46 -4.32
C ASN A 61 10.47 11.93 -5.78
N ASP A 62 10.58 13.26 -6.01
CA ASP A 62 10.45 13.86 -7.33
C ASP A 62 11.35 13.21 -8.36
N ASP A 63 10.79 12.93 -9.53
CA ASP A 63 11.55 12.51 -10.70
C ASP A 63 12.37 13.72 -11.24
N PRO A 64 13.68 13.57 -11.45
CA PRO A 64 14.49 14.63 -12.01
C PRO A 64 14.02 15.15 -13.38
N PHE A 65 13.35 14.29 -14.16
CA PHE A 65 12.83 14.64 -15.49
C PHE A 65 11.38 15.13 -15.48
N HIS A 66 10.62 14.75 -14.44
CA HIS A 66 9.21 15.09 -14.29
C HIS A 66 8.92 15.53 -12.85
N PRO A 67 9.52 16.66 -12.40
CA PRO A 67 9.32 17.12 -11.02
C PRO A 67 7.88 17.58 -10.80
N VAL A 68 7.36 17.28 -9.62
CA VAL A 68 5.98 17.57 -9.23
C VAL A 68 5.93 18.64 -8.14
N SER A 69 6.86 18.60 -7.16
CA SER A 69 6.89 19.56 -6.06
C SER A 69 7.50 20.89 -6.49
N ARG A 70 7.02 21.98 -5.89
CA ARG A 70 7.59 23.30 -6.11
C ARG A 70 9.06 23.37 -5.75
N TYR A 71 9.47 22.64 -4.71
CA TYR A 71 10.87 22.52 -4.32
C TYR A 71 11.75 21.98 -5.46
N ALA A 72 11.34 20.86 -6.06
CA ALA A 72 12.12 20.22 -7.12
C ALA A 72 12.12 21.05 -8.40
N ILE A 73 10.99 21.66 -8.76
CA ILE A 73 10.86 22.55 -9.92
C ILE A 73 11.82 23.73 -9.77
N ASP A 74 11.76 24.45 -8.65
CA ASP A 74 12.61 25.62 -8.40
C ASP A 74 14.10 25.24 -8.42
N LEU A 75 14.48 24.08 -7.84
CA LEU A 75 15.85 23.62 -7.80
C LEU A 75 16.38 23.25 -9.18
N ILE A 76 15.56 22.63 -10.03
CA ILE A 76 15.92 22.28 -11.41
C ILE A 76 16.01 23.55 -12.26
N GLU A 77 15.10 24.51 -12.09
CA GLU A 77 15.16 25.79 -12.78
C GLU A 77 16.45 26.57 -12.44
N GLU A 78 16.89 26.54 -11.18
CA GLU A 78 18.10 27.19 -10.71
C GLU A 78 19.40 26.54 -11.21
N LYS A 79 19.47 25.18 -11.13
CA LYS A 79 20.69 24.42 -11.33
C LYS A 79 20.80 23.70 -12.68
N GLY A 80 19.68 23.52 -13.37
CA GLY A 80 19.66 22.82 -14.65
C GLY A 80 20.30 21.42 -14.55
N ASN A 81 21.28 21.15 -15.39
CA ASN A 81 22.01 19.88 -15.44
C ASN A 81 22.84 19.57 -14.19
N ASP A 82 23.12 20.56 -13.35
CA ASP A 82 23.87 20.41 -12.09
C ASP A 82 22.96 20.13 -10.90
N THR A 83 21.68 19.84 -11.14
CA THR A 83 20.71 19.47 -10.10
C THR A 83 21.18 18.23 -9.36
N PRO A 84 21.33 18.28 -8.02
CA PRO A 84 21.77 17.11 -7.26
C PRO A 84 20.71 16.02 -7.27
N ILE A 85 21.15 14.79 -7.51
CA ILE A 85 20.32 13.58 -7.56
C ILE A 85 20.70 12.66 -6.42
N ALA A 86 19.71 12.05 -5.80
CA ALA A 86 19.87 10.94 -4.87
C ALA A 86 19.27 9.65 -5.48
N TRP A 87 19.71 8.50 -4.97
CA TRP A 87 19.20 7.20 -5.40
C TRP A 87 18.34 6.60 -4.30
N LEU A 88 17.09 6.33 -4.63
CA LEU A 88 16.11 5.73 -3.73
C LEU A 88 16.06 4.22 -3.97
N HIS A 89 16.43 3.44 -2.94
CA HIS A 89 16.35 1.98 -3.00
C HIS A 89 14.89 1.52 -2.87
N ARG A 90 14.51 0.42 -3.57
CA ARG A 90 13.13 -0.10 -3.56
C ARG A 90 12.56 -0.39 -2.18
N SER A 91 13.39 -0.73 -1.17
CA SER A 91 12.93 -0.94 0.20
C SER A 91 12.32 0.31 0.86
N GLN A 92 12.61 1.49 0.33
CA GLN A 92 12.05 2.77 0.76
C GLN A 92 10.82 3.19 -0.06
N ARG A 93 10.49 2.41 -1.10
CA ARG A 93 9.34 2.64 -2.00
C ARG A 93 8.11 1.82 -1.59
N TYR A 94 7.91 1.68 -0.31
CA TYR A 94 6.77 0.98 0.27
C TYR A 94 6.26 1.75 1.48
N GLY A 95 5.00 2.18 1.41
CA GLY A 95 4.26 2.76 2.51
C GLY A 95 3.12 1.84 2.93
N GLU A 96 2.87 1.70 4.23
CA GLU A 96 1.78 0.89 4.76
C GLU A 96 1.08 1.64 5.90
N LYS A 97 -0.24 1.68 5.86
CA LYS A 97 -1.07 2.24 6.92
C LYS A 97 -2.21 1.29 7.24
N LEU A 98 -2.39 0.99 8.50
CA LEU A 98 -3.61 0.35 8.98
C LEU A 98 -4.72 1.41 9.08
N ALA A 99 -5.85 1.14 8.46
CA ALA A 99 -7.03 1.97 8.63
C ALA A 99 -7.55 1.82 10.05
N THR A 100 -7.58 2.92 10.78
CA THR A 100 -8.12 3.01 12.13
C THR A 100 -8.98 4.27 12.23
N PRO A 101 -9.98 4.33 13.12
CA PRO A 101 -10.88 5.50 13.23
C PRO A 101 -10.19 6.82 13.59
N ASP A 102 -8.98 6.76 14.15
CA ASP A 102 -8.17 7.92 14.52
C ASP A 102 -7.30 8.48 13.39
N VAL A 103 -7.20 7.78 12.25
CA VAL A 103 -6.48 8.28 11.07
C VAL A 103 -7.11 9.58 10.60
N SER A 104 -6.28 10.59 10.38
CA SER A 104 -6.71 11.90 9.92
C SER A 104 -6.35 12.15 8.45
N VAL A 105 -7.02 13.12 7.83
CA VAL A 105 -6.66 13.60 6.47
C VAL A 105 -5.24 14.18 6.48
N ALA A 106 -4.84 14.84 7.56
CA ALA A 106 -3.50 15.40 7.69
C ALA A 106 -2.41 14.31 7.68
N ASP A 107 -2.65 13.16 8.32
CA ASP A 107 -1.70 12.03 8.32
C ASP A 107 -1.51 11.46 6.92
N LEU A 108 -2.60 11.33 6.16
CA LEU A 108 -2.56 10.70 4.82
C LEU A 108 -2.12 11.69 3.74
N ILE A 109 -2.70 12.86 3.72
CA ILE A 109 -2.54 13.84 2.64
C ILE A 109 -1.52 14.92 3.02
N GLY A 110 -1.67 15.47 4.23
CA GLY A 110 -0.81 16.53 4.73
C GLY A 110 -1.58 17.71 5.30
N ASP A 111 -0.83 18.70 5.79
CA ASP A 111 -1.33 19.93 6.39
C ASP A 111 -0.34 21.08 6.17
N ILE A 112 -0.75 22.30 6.51
CA ILE A 112 0.15 23.46 6.54
C ILE A 112 1.08 23.34 7.75
N ASP A 113 2.38 23.52 7.53
CA ASP A 113 3.38 23.57 8.59
C ASP A 113 3.65 25.02 9.01
N PRO A 114 3.12 25.47 10.18
CA PRO A 114 3.31 26.83 10.64
C PRO A 114 4.77 27.13 11.00
N ILE A 115 5.57 26.11 11.35
CA ILE A 115 6.99 26.26 11.66
C ILE A 115 7.78 26.52 10.37
N LYS A 116 7.50 25.76 9.30
CA LYS A 116 8.09 26.04 7.97
C LYS A 116 7.73 27.44 7.50
N ALA A 117 6.46 27.86 7.64
CA ALA A 117 6.02 29.19 7.23
C ALA A 117 6.78 30.30 7.96
N ALA A 118 6.94 30.17 9.27
CA ALA A 118 7.68 31.14 10.09
C ALA A 118 9.18 31.18 9.72
N ASN A 119 9.82 30.03 9.58
CA ASN A 119 11.24 29.92 9.26
C ASN A 119 11.57 30.44 7.86
N LEU A 120 10.72 30.16 6.88
CA LEU A 120 10.90 30.60 5.51
C LEU A 120 10.33 31.99 5.25
N LYS A 121 9.63 32.59 6.22
CA LYS A 121 8.93 33.89 6.11
C LYS A 121 7.96 33.91 4.92
N LEU A 122 7.27 32.80 4.68
CA LEU A 122 6.33 32.63 3.61
C LEU A 122 4.89 32.73 4.10
N SER A 123 3.99 33.10 3.20
CA SER A 123 2.55 33.06 3.45
C SER A 123 2.08 31.60 3.60
N PHE A 124 1.04 31.37 4.38
CA PHE A 124 0.35 30.07 4.40
C PHE A 124 -0.24 29.65 3.04
N ALA A 125 -0.25 30.56 2.07
CA ALA A 125 -0.65 30.27 0.70
C ALA A 125 0.49 29.76 -0.21
N ASP A 126 1.68 29.54 0.32
CA ASP A 126 2.84 29.07 -0.44
C ASP A 126 2.96 27.53 -0.30
N GLU A 127 3.10 26.80 -1.40
CA GLU A 127 3.24 25.34 -1.40
C GLU A 127 4.42 24.85 -0.55
N ARG A 128 5.48 25.62 -0.45
CA ARG A 128 6.69 25.29 0.30
C ARG A 128 6.47 25.18 1.81
N VAL A 129 5.36 25.70 2.33
CA VAL A 129 4.99 25.57 3.75
C VAL A 129 4.19 24.30 4.04
N LEU A 130 3.92 23.48 3.03
CA LEU A 130 3.18 22.24 3.21
C LEU A 130 4.03 21.19 3.92
N HIS A 131 3.38 20.46 4.81
CA HIS A 131 3.85 19.20 5.34
C HIS A 131 3.10 18.08 4.63
N TYR A 132 3.79 17.37 3.76
CA TYR A 132 3.20 16.27 3.02
C TYR A 132 2.90 15.08 3.94
N GLY A 133 1.70 14.52 3.80
CA GLY A 133 1.31 13.28 4.46
C GLY A 133 1.99 12.05 3.83
N ILE A 134 1.59 10.88 4.28
CA ILE A 134 2.24 9.63 3.86
C ILE A 134 1.97 9.30 2.37
N ILE A 135 0.81 9.70 1.82
CA ILE A 135 0.48 9.43 0.41
C ILE A 135 1.38 10.23 -0.54
N PRO A 136 1.49 11.56 -0.47
CA PRO A 136 2.42 12.29 -1.32
C PRO A 136 3.87 11.84 -1.16
N ARG A 137 4.30 11.48 0.04
CA ARG A 137 5.64 10.92 0.31
C ARG A 137 5.86 9.54 -0.31
N SER A 138 4.77 8.83 -0.63
CA SER A 138 4.80 7.55 -1.33
C SER A 138 4.77 7.70 -2.85
N ASN A 139 5.01 8.89 -3.39
CA ASN A 139 5.13 9.09 -4.83
C ASN A 139 6.20 8.16 -5.41
N ARG A 140 5.93 7.57 -6.57
CA ARG A 140 6.75 6.57 -7.28
C ARG A 140 6.96 5.29 -6.45
N SER A 141 5.95 4.93 -5.63
CA SER A 141 6.00 3.84 -4.65
C SER A 141 4.69 3.06 -4.59
N ILE A 142 4.70 1.98 -3.85
CA ILE A 142 3.49 1.22 -3.48
C ILE A 142 2.99 1.73 -2.14
N PHE A 143 1.72 2.11 -2.07
CA PHE A 143 1.07 2.51 -0.82
C PHE A 143 -0.08 1.58 -0.45
N VAL A 144 0.03 0.93 0.70
CA VAL A 144 -0.92 -0.07 1.18
C VAL A 144 -1.79 0.50 2.28
N ILE A 145 -3.11 0.39 2.13
CA ILE A 145 -4.07 0.67 3.20
C ILE A 145 -4.74 -0.64 3.60
N ASN A 146 -4.40 -1.12 4.79
CA ASN A 146 -4.99 -2.33 5.34
C ASN A 146 -6.31 -2.02 6.04
N GLU A 147 -7.28 -2.94 5.91
CA GLU A 147 -8.61 -2.87 6.53
C GLU A 147 -9.38 -1.60 6.13
N LEU A 148 -9.42 -1.31 4.82
CA LEU A 148 -10.03 -0.09 4.25
C LEU A 148 -11.43 0.26 4.81
N PRO A 149 -12.35 -0.69 5.11
CA PRO A 149 -13.66 -0.38 5.71
C PRO A 149 -13.60 0.34 7.07
N ASP A 150 -12.50 0.18 7.84
CA ASP A 150 -12.33 0.85 9.14
C ASP A 150 -12.00 2.34 9.01
N LEU A 151 -11.67 2.79 7.79
CA LEU A 151 -11.37 4.19 7.51
C LEU A 151 -12.64 5.02 7.46
N GLN A 152 -12.67 6.16 8.13
CA GLN A 152 -13.83 7.05 8.13
C GLN A 152 -14.25 7.44 6.69
N ALA A 153 -15.57 7.47 6.42
CA ALA A 153 -16.10 7.75 5.09
C ALA A 153 -15.58 9.07 4.48
N ARG A 154 -15.40 10.12 5.29
CA ARG A 154 -14.82 11.41 4.83
C ARG A 154 -13.40 11.27 4.28
N ILE A 155 -12.61 10.34 4.83
CA ILE A 155 -11.24 10.10 4.40
C ILE A 155 -11.24 9.25 3.14
N GLN A 156 -12.14 8.26 3.06
CA GLN A 156 -12.35 7.49 1.84
C GLN A 156 -12.75 8.39 0.64
N VAL A 157 -13.56 9.43 0.88
CA VAL A 157 -13.91 10.42 -0.16
C VAL A 157 -12.67 11.23 -0.58
N SER A 158 -11.77 11.56 0.35
CA SER A 158 -10.51 12.24 -0.01
C SER A 158 -9.60 11.34 -0.84
N LEU A 159 -9.54 10.03 -0.54
CA LEU A 159 -8.82 9.06 -1.37
C LEU A 159 -9.43 8.93 -2.77
N PHE A 160 -10.76 8.93 -2.88
CA PHE A 160 -11.44 8.93 -4.18
C PHE A 160 -10.98 10.10 -5.05
N ASN A 161 -10.92 11.32 -4.51
CA ASN A 161 -10.48 12.49 -5.25
C ASN A 161 -9.03 12.35 -5.75
N ILE A 162 -8.17 11.74 -4.94
CA ILE A 162 -6.77 11.48 -5.33
C ILE A 162 -6.70 10.48 -6.49
N LEU A 163 -7.47 9.38 -6.41
CA LEU A 163 -7.48 8.34 -7.43
C LEU A 163 -8.09 8.82 -8.75
N GLU A 164 -9.10 9.68 -8.69
CA GLU A 164 -9.85 10.16 -9.86
C GLU A 164 -9.18 11.35 -10.54
N GLU A 165 -8.83 12.36 -9.77
CA GLU A 165 -8.43 13.67 -10.28
C GLU A 165 -6.94 13.97 -10.09
N GLY A 166 -6.23 13.19 -9.29
CA GLY A 166 -4.87 13.50 -8.85
C GLY A 166 -4.79 14.77 -7.99
N ASP A 167 -5.96 15.28 -7.56
CA ASP A 167 -6.04 16.52 -6.79
C ASP A 167 -5.86 16.23 -5.31
N LEU A 168 -4.83 16.78 -4.73
CA LEU A 168 -4.64 16.85 -3.28
C LEU A 168 -5.24 18.14 -2.74
N GLN A 169 -6.24 18.03 -1.87
CA GLN A 169 -6.84 19.18 -1.20
C GLN A 169 -6.31 19.29 0.23
N ILE A 170 -5.37 20.20 0.46
CA ILE A 170 -4.79 20.46 1.78
C ILE A 170 -5.34 21.80 2.29
N ARG A 171 -6.23 21.79 3.28
CA ARG A 171 -6.82 23.00 3.92
C ARG A 171 -7.20 24.12 2.96
N GLY A 172 -7.89 23.80 1.88
CA GLY A 172 -8.35 24.79 0.89
C GLY A 172 -7.37 25.05 -0.27
N PHE A 173 -6.17 24.50 -0.23
CA PHE A 173 -5.30 24.45 -1.39
C PHE A 173 -5.76 23.32 -2.30
N LYS A 174 -6.06 23.65 -3.55
CA LYS A 174 -6.15 22.69 -4.63
C LYS A 174 -4.76 22.51 -5.22
N LEU A 175 -4.05 21.51 -4.78
CA LEU A 175 -2.79 21.13 -5.38
C LEU A 175 -3.05 19.99 -6.36
N ARG A 176 -2.73 20.22 -7.62
CA ARG A 176 -2.64 19.16 -8.62
C ARG A 176 -1.25 18.58 -8.57
N LEU A 177 -1.09 17.52 -7.80
CA LEU A 177 0.12 16.73 -7.79
C LEU A 177 -0.17 15.43 -8.53
N PRO A 178 0.28 15.28 -9.78
CA PRO A 178 0.16 14.03 -10.52
C PRO A 178 1.10 12.99 -9.91
N LEU A 179 0.63 12.36 -8.82
CA LEU A 179 1.40 11.36 -8.09
C LEU A 179 1.38 10.03 -8.85
N ASP A 180 2.54 9.41 -8.96
CA ASP A 180 2.71 8.04 -9.43
C ASP A 180 2.71 7.09 -8.22
N VAL A 181 1.55 6.66 -7.75
CA VAL A 181 1.38 5.78 -6.60
C VAL A 181 0.53 4.60 -6.99
N LEU A 182 1.06 3.39 -6.79
CA LEU A 182 0.25 2.18 -6.85
C LEU A 182 -0.45 1.99 -5.50
N PHE A 183 -1.77 2.15 -5.47
CA PHE A 183 -2.55 1.88 -4.27
C PHE A 183 -2.93 0.42 -4.19
N VAL A 184 -2.69 -0.17 -3.01
CA VAL A 184 -3.14 -1.52 -2.68
C VAL A 184 -3.98 -1.45 -1.42
N PHE A 185 -5.21 -1.90 -1.52
CA PHE A 185 -6.15 -1.94 -0.41
C PHE A 185 -6.39 -3.37 0.03
N THR A 186 -6.63 -3.57 1.31
CA THR A 186 -7.13 -4.85 1.82
C THR A 186 -8.45 -4.63 2.53
N ALA A 187 -9.36 -5.61 2.40
CA ALA A 187 -10.62 -5.59 3.12
C ALA A 187 -11.06 -7.02 3.45
N ASN A 188 -11.80 -7.15 4.55
CA ASN A 188 -12.49 -8.35 4.92
C ASN A 188 -14.00 -8.15 4.72
N PRO A 189 -14.67 -8.91 3.85
CA PRO A 189 -16.11 -8.77 3.61
C PRO A 189 -16.99 -8.94 4.86
N GLU A 190 -16.54 -9.71 5.83
CA GLU A 190 -17.28 -9.92 7.10
C GLU A 190 -17.27 -8.65 7.98
N ASP A 191 -16.28 -7.80 7.85
CA ASP A 191 -16.15 -6.59 8.65
C ASP A 191 -17.08 -5.46 8.13
N TYR A 192 -17.65 -5.57 6.92
CA TYR A 192 -18.57 -4.57 6.34
C TYR A 192 -19.85 -4.33 7.14
N THR A 193 -20.31 -5.31 7.89
CA THR A 193 -21.52 -5.21 8.70
C THR A 193 -21.28 -4.63 10.09
N ASN A 194 -20.06 -4.73 10.61
CA ASN A 194 -19.73 -4.43 12.00
C ASN A 194 -18.83 -3.20 12.19
N ARG A 195 -18.03 -2.83 11.21
CA ARG A 195 -16.99 -1.79 11.36
C ARG A 195 -17.08 -0.65 10.36
N GLY A 196 -17.82 -0.80 9.29
CA GLY A 196 -17.95 0.19 8.23
C GLY A 196 -18.05 -0.45 6.86
N SER A 197 -18.19 0.38 5.84
CA SER A 197 -18.24 -0.07 4.45
C SER A 197 -17.30 0.78 3.60
N ILE A 198 -16.85 0.23 2.48
CA ILE A 198 -16.16 1.02 1.47
C ILE A 198 -17.23 1.86 0.77
N VAL A 199 -17.04 3.18 0.72
CA VAL A 199 -17.96 4.06 0.00
C VAL A 199 -17.96 3.70 -1.49
N THR A 200 -19.17 3.61 -2.08
CA THR A 200 -19.34 3.18 -3.47
C THR A 200 -18.45 3.93 -4.46
N PRO A 201 -18.32 5.27 -4.41
CA PRO A 201 -17.46 6.00 -5.32
C PRO A 201 -16.00 5.54 -5.28
N LEU A 202 -15.45 5.28 -4.11
CA LEU A 202 -14.08 4.79 -3.97
C LEU A 202 -13.95 3.36 -4.51
N LYS A 203 -14.90 2.50 -4.19
CA LYS A 203 -14.89 1.10 -4.66
C LYS A 203 -14.91 1.00 -6.18
N ASP A 204 -15.67 1.87 -6.84
CA ASP A 204 -15.83 1.89 -8.30
C ASP A 204 -14.55 2.40 -9.02
N ARG A 205 -13.64 3.06 -8.27
CA ARG A 205 -12.37 3.58 -8.80
C ARG A 205 -11.17 2.67 -8.53
N ILE A 206 -11.38 1.57 -7.81
CA ILE A 206 -10.36 0.54 -7.67
C ILE A 206 -10.58 -0.47 -8.78
N GLU A 207 -9.74 -0.39 -9.80
CA GLU A 207 -9.93 -1.06 -11.09
C GLU A 207 -9.84 -2.58 -10.96
N SER A 208 -9.00 -3.09 -10.06
CA SER A 208 -8.82 -4.53 -9.85
C SER A 208 -9.25 -4.95 -8.45
N GLN A 209 -10.34 -5.71 -8.37
CA GLN A 209 -10.83 -6.32 -7.13
C GLN A 209 -10.55 -7.82 -7.17
N ILE A 210 -9.61 -8.28 -6.34
CA ILE A 210 -9.10 -9.64 -6.34
C ILE A 210 -9.61 -10.38 -5.11
N LEU A 211 -10.39 -11.44 -5.33
CA LEU A 211 -10.91 -12.29 -4.27
C LEU A 211 -9.85 -13.28 -3.83
N THR A 212 -9.45 -13.20 -2.57
CA THR A 212 -8.60 -14.20 -1.95
C THR A 212 -9.45 -15.32 -1.34
N HIS A 213 -8.87 -16.49 -1.14
CA HIS A 213 -9.58 -17.66 -0.60
C HIS A 213 -8.66 -18.49 0.31
N TYR A 214 -9.23 -19.39 1.05
CA TYR A 214 -8.45 -20.40 1.77
C TYR A 214 -7.94 -21.49 0.81
N PRO A 215 -6.94 -22.30 1.21
CA PRO A 215 -6.47 -23.42 0.40
C PRO A 215 -7.64 -24.30 -0.05
N LYS A 216 -7.65 -24.68 -1.33
CA LYS A 216 -8.72 -25.51 -1.92
C LYS A 216 -8.51 -27.00 -1.69
N SER A 217 -7.29 -27.41 -1.31
CA SER A 217 -6.98 -28.81 -1.02
C SER A 217 -6.33 -28.96 0.36
N LEU A 218 -6.52 -30.13 0.96
CA LEU A 218 -5.91 -30.47 2.24
C LEU A 218 -4.37 -30.52 2.13
N GLU A 219 -3.87 -30.98 1.00
CA GLU A 219 -2.44 -31.07 0.71
C GLU A 219 -1.81 -29.66 0.76
N THR A 220 -2.39 -28.71 0.05
CA THR A 220 -1.91 -27.30 0.05
C THR A 220 -1.98 -26.69 1.45
N ALA A 221 -3.02 -26.98 2.21
CA ALA A 221 -3.15 -26.52 3.60
C ALA A 221 -2.02 -27.06 4.49
N LEU A 222 -1.69 -28.34 4.33
CA LEU A 222 -0.59 -29.00 5.04
C LEU A 222 0.76 -28.37 4.69
N GLU A 223 1.02 -28.12 3.39
CA GLU A 223 2.25 -27.47 2.92
C GLU A 223 2.41 -26.07 3.52
N ILE A 224 1.35 -25.28 3.53
CA ILE A 224 1.34 -23.94 4.14
C ILE A 224 1.66 -24.03 5.63
N THR A 225 1.02 -24.94 6.35
CA THR A 225 1.25 -25.12 7.78
C THR A 225 2.69 -25.57 8.07
N GLU A 226 3.24 -26.47 7.29
CA GLU A 226 4.63 -26.90 7.44
C GLU A 226 5.61 -25.75 7.16
N GLN A 227 5.37 -24.95 6.11
CA GLN A 227 6.17 -23.79 5.78
C GLN A 227 6.16 -22.75 6.90
N GLU A 228 4.98 -22.39 7.41
CA GLU A 228 4.85 -21.33 8.42
C GLU A 228 5.32 -21.81 9.81
N ALA A 229 5.09 -23.06 10.18
CA ALA A 229 5.62 -23.62 11.41
C ALA A 229 7.16 -23.66 11.42
N ALA A 230 7.80 -23.93 10.27
CA ALA A 230 9.26 -23.95 10.16
C ALA A 230 9.87 -22.55 10.27
N ILE A 231 9.19 -21.52 9.75
CA ILE A 231 9.64 -20.12 9.83
C ILE A 231 9.67 -19.60 11.27
N ASN A 232 8.70 -20.01 12.07
CA ASN A 232 8.61 -19.60 13.48
C ASN A 232 9.63 -20.28 14.39
N ASP A 233 10.34 -21.29 13.90
CA ASP A 233 11.22 -22.16 14.70
C ASP A 233 12.66 -21.63 14.87
N LYS A 234 12.94 -20.38 14.52
CA LYS A 234 14.29 -19.78 14.68
C LYS A 234 14.76 -19.67 16.14
N LYS A 235 13.92 -19.95 17.14
CA LYS A 235 14.25 -19.80 18.57
C LYS A 235 13.77 -20.90 19.51
N LYS A 236 13.10 -21.97 19.08
CA LYS A 236 12.56 -23.01 19.96
C LYS A 236 12.93 -24.42 19.50
N LYS A 237 13.09 -25.36 20.45
CA LYS A 237 13.28 -26.78 20.19
C LYS A 237 12.16 -27.26 19.24
N LYS A 238 12.55 -27.88 18.11
CA LYS A 238 11.60 -28.46 17.15
C LYS A 238 10.64 -29.38 17.86
N VAL A 239 9.38 -28.97 17.98
CA VAL A 239 8.30 -29.85 18.36
C VAL A 239 7.97 -30.72 17.16
N LYS A 240 8.22 -32.02 17.24
CA LYS A 240 7.87 -32.97 16.18
C LYS A 240 6.38 -33.31 16.32
N ALA A 241 5.55 -32.79 15.42
CA ALA A 241 4.20 -33.29 15.25
C ALA A 241 4.20 -34.46 14.27
N SER A 242 3.47 -35.54 14.57
CA SER A 242 3.29 -36.64 13.63
C SER A 242 2.41 -36.20 12.46
N ASP A 243 2.58 -36.82 11.29
CA ASP A 243 1.78 -36.50 10.11
C ASP A 243 0.27 -36.72 10.33
N LEU A 244 -0.07 -37.67 11.17
CA LEU A 244 -1.47 -37.90 11.58
C LEU A 244 -2.05 -36.69 12.32
N ILE A 245 -1.29 -36.11 13.26
CA ILE A 245 -1.74 -34.95 14.03
C ILE A 245 -1.89 -33.72 13.10
N LYS A 246 -0.93 -33.49 12.22
CA LYS A 246 -0.99 -32.40 11.24
C LYS A 246 -2.23 -32.51 10.36
N ARG A 247 -2.46 -33.71 9.77
CA ARG A 247 -3.66 -33.97 8.95
C ARG A 247 -4.95 -33.78 9.72
N LEU A 248 -5.03 -34.25 10.97
CA LEU A 248 -6.21 -34.08 11.79
C LEU A 248 -6.54 -32.61 12.07
N ILE A 249 -5.51 -31.80 12.39
CA ILE A 249 -5.66 -30.36 12.62
C ILE A 249 -6.16 -29.66 11.35
N GLU A 250 -5.59 -29.96 10.20
CA GLU A 250 -6.00 -29.34 8.94
C GLU A 250 -7.39 -29.80 8.51
N GLN A 251 -7.74 -31.07 8.70
CA GLN A 251 -9.08 -31.56 8.39
C GLN A 251 -10.14 -30.89 9.24
N VAL A 252 -9.91 -30.76 10.54
CA VAL A 252 -10.84 -30.05 11.45
C VAL A 252 -10.94 -28.57 11.02
N SER A 253 -9.83 -27.95 10.66
CA SER A 253 -9.80 -26.56 10.17
C SER A 253 -10.57 -26.40 8.85
N PHE A 254 -10.46 -27.37 7.96
CA PHE A 254 -11.14 -27.38 6.67
C PHE A 254 -12.66 -27.53 6.85
N GLU A 255 -13.08 -28.47 7.68
CA GLU A 255 -14.51 -28.70 7.98
C GLU A 255 -15.16 -27.55 8.76
N ALA A 256 -14.39 -26.86 9.61
CA ALA A 256 -14.88 -25.70 10.33
C ALA A 256 -15.08 -24.46 9.45
N ARG A 257 -14.54 -24.47 8.22
CA ARG A 257 -14.64 -23.37 7.22
C ARG A 257 -15.65 -23.66 6.09
N ALA A 258 -16.09 -24.92 5.97
CA ALA A 258 -17.12 -25.35 5.03
C ALA A 258 -18.52 -24.98 5.55
#